data_f63b6400a81c21c808d827c289429289
#
_entry.id   f63b6400a81c21c808d827c289429289
#
_cell.length_a   1.000
_cell.length_b   1.000
_cell.length_c   1.000
_cell.angle_alpha   90.00
_cell.angle_beta   90.00
_cell.angle_gamma   90.00
#
_symmetry.space_group_name_H-M   'P 1'
#
loop_
_entity.id
_entity.type
_entity.pdbx_description
1 polymer ?
#
loop_
_entity_poly.entity_id
_entity_poly.type
_entity_poly.pdbx_seq_one_letter_code
_entity_poly.pdbx_strand_id
1 'polypeptide(L)'
;VKLARAIHFDESDQFVFASPARTGEWCISGGFEFSDWTEGDLVGKARQAFANGWLGLETFGRVTFVAVTQAEASEIEALEIALAQHFVTYYGAPSVEAARPVAREEIFHMGDLCEDHDPNTLLTVVRELSDAGVREAFRVIEADQADLSQFAVHGDAEPLHAHDHGHDHGHGHGDDHGDGPGQGHVHGPGCKH
;
A
#
# COMPACT_ATOMS: atom_id res chain seq x y z
N VAL A 1 10.42 7.54 23.92
CA VAL A 1 9.83 6.26 23.50
C VAL A 1 10.08 6.09 22.00
N LYS A 2 10.44 4.89 21.57
CA LYS A 2 10.54 4.60 20.14
C LYS A 2 9.17 4.20 19.59
N LEU A 3 8.84 4.71 18.42
CA LEU A 3 7.70 4.31 17.59
C LEU A 3 8.17 4.20 16.16
N ALA A 4 7.27 4.06 15.21
CA ALA A 4 7.63 4.02 13.81
C ALA A 4 6.81 5.01 12.96
N ARG A 5 7.43 5.52 11.88
CA ARG A 5 6.79 6.39 10.90
C ARG A 5 6.69 5.73 9.54
N ALA A 6 5.62 6.05 8.83
CA ALA A 6 5.40 5.62 7.46
C ALA A 6 6.55 6.07 6.55
N ILE A 7 7.05 5.15 5.73
CA ILE A 7 8.06 5.43 4.73
C ILE A 7 7.64 4.83 3.37
N HIS A 8 7.88 5.57 2.29
CA HIS A 8 7.62 5.11 0.94
C HIS A 8 8.93 5.14 0.14
N PHE A 9 9.25 4.02 -0.50
CA PHE A 9 10.38 3.93 -1.43
C PHE A 9 9.97 4.27 -2.86
N ASP A 10 8.69 4.06 -3.18
CA ASP A 10 8.07 4.35 -4.46
C ASP A 10 6.55 4.65 -4.28
N GLU A 11 5.81 4.68 -5.37
CA GLU A 11 4.38 4.97 -5.37
C GLU A 11 3.49 3.72 -5.23
N SER A 12 4.06 2.53 -4.97
CA SER A 12 3.33 1.25 -4.98
C SER A 12 2.18 1.24 -3.97
N ASP A 13 2.33 1.84 -2.79
CA ASP A 13 1.29 1.90 -1.76
C ASP A 13 0.01 2.58 -2.26
N GLN A 14 0.12 3.55 -3.18
CA GLN A 14 -1.04 4.22 -3.78
C GLN A 14 -1.88 3.28 -4.66
N PHE A 15 -1.26 2.24 -5.21
CA PHE A 15 -1.92 1.26 -6.06
C PHE A 15 -2.47 0.07 -5.27
N VAL A 16 -1.77 -0.35 -4.23
CA VAL A 16 -2.11 -1.57 -3.48
C VAL A 16 -3.09 -1.33 -2.34
N PHE A 17 -3.13 -0.12 -1.75
CA PHE A 17 -4.07 0.24 -0.69
C PHE A 17 -5.22 1.10 -1.20
N ALA A 18 -6.40 0.90 -0.63
CA ALA A 18 -7.55 1.77 -0.92
C ALA A 18 -7.34 3.19 -0.38
N SER A 19 -6.74 3.28 0.82
CA SER A 19 -6.38 4.53 1.49
C SER A 19 -4.92 4.39 1.95
N PRO A 20 -3.95 4.92 1.20
CA PRO A 20 -2.56 4.92 1.63
C PRO A 20 -2.31 5.95 2.73
N ALA A 21 -1.46 5.61 3.70
CA ALA A 21 -0.96 6.55 4.68
C ALA A 21 0.02 7.53 4.03
N ARG A 22 0.19 8.72 4.60
CA ARG A 22 1.18 9.70 4.13
C ARG A 22 2.56 9.37 4.67
N THR A 23 3.58 9.71 3.92
CA THR A 23 4.96 9.64 4.40
C THR A 23 5.13 10.45 5.68
N GLY A 24 5.76 9.85 6.68
CA GLY A 24 6.06 10.49 7.95
C GLY A 24 4.94 10.41 9.00
N GLU A 25 3.77 9.85 8.68
CA GLU A 25 2.75 9.58 9.70
C GLU A 25 3.29 8.60 10.75
N TRP A 26 2.92 8.81 12.01
CA TRP A 26 3.10 7.80 13.02
C TRP A 26 2.23 6.59 12.74
N CYS A 27 2.79 5.40 12.92
CA CYS A 27 2.12 4.15 12.61
C CYS A 27 2.10 3.19 13.79
N ILE A 28 1.06 2.37 13.82
CA ILE A 28 0.94 1.19 14.69
C ILE A 28 0.64 -0.04 13.81
N SER A 29 0.63 -1.23 14.43
CA SER A 29 0.23 -2.44 13.70
C SER A 29 -1.17 -2.30 13.08
N GLY A 30 -2.15 -1.85 13.85
CA GLY A 30 -3.54 -1.71 13.40
C GLY A 30 -4.21 -3.06 13.10
N GLY A 31 -3.75 -4.13 13.73
CA GLY A 31 -4.33 -5.48 13.61
C GLY A 31 -5.73 -5.58 14.17
N PHE A 32 -6.10 -4.70 15.10
CA PHE A 32 -7.44 -4.65 15.69
C PHE A 32 -8.57 -4.46 14.66
N GLU A 33 -8.28 -3.76 13.55
CA GLU A 33 -9.27 -3.55 12.48
C GLU A 33 -9.73 -4.86 11.81
N PHE A 34 -8.95 -5.92 11.95
CA PHE A 34 -9.17 -7.21 11.30
C PHE A 34 -9.71 -8.29 12.24
N SER A 35 -10.00 -7.94 13.51
CA SER A 35 -10.37 -8.92 14.54
C SER A 35 -11.59 -9.76 14.20
N ASP A 36 -12.54 -9.20 13.46
CA ASP A 36 -13.79 -9.86 13.06
C ASP A 36 -13.80 -10.33 11.59
N TRP A 37 -12.65 -10.23 10.92
CA TRP A 37 -12.55 -10.60 9.52
C TRP A 37 -12.54 -12.12 9.32
N THR A 38 -13.09 -12.51 8.17
CA THR A 38 -13.15 -13.89 7.68
C THR A 38 -12.42 -13.98 6.33
N GLU A 39 -12.22 -15.18 5.83
CA GLU A 39 -11.67 -15.44 4.51
C GLU A 39 -12.42 -14.67 3.39
N GLY A 40 -13.73 -14.45 3.56
CA GLY A 40 -14.55 -13.72 2.60
C GLY A 40 -14.23 -12.23 2.50
N ASP A 41 -13.60 -11.66 3.53
CA ASP A 41 -13.19 -10.24 3.58
C ASP A 41 -11.84 -10.00 2.88
N LEU A 42 -11.07 -11.08 2.66
CA LEU A 42 -9.71 -11.02 2.10
C LEU A 42 -9.73 -10.92 0.58
N VAL A 43 -10.26 -9.83 0.03
CA VAL A 43 -10.37 -9.61 -1.41
C VAL A 43 -9.73 -8.28 -1.83
N GLY A 44 -9.07 -8.27 -3.00
CA GLY A 44 -8.52 -7.06 -3.60
C GLY A 44 -7.60 -6.26 -2.67
N LYS A 45 -7.80 -4.96 -2.61
CA LYS A 45 -7.01 -4.03 -1.78
C LYS A 45 -7.22 -4.26 -0.27
N ALA A 46 -8.36 -4.78 0.15
CA ALA A 46 -8.62 -5.16 1.53
C ALA A 46 -7.69 -6.29 1.98
N ARG A 47 -7.48 -7.29 1.11
CA ARG A 47 -6.50 -8.36 1.36
C ARG A 47 -5.08 -7.82 1.54
N GLN A 48 -4.68 -6.83 0.72
CA GLN A 48 -3.36 -6.22 0.82
C GLN A 48 -3.20 -5.44 2.14
N ALA A 49 -4.21 -4.65 2.53
CA ALA A 49 -4.22 -3.94 3.80
C ALA A 49 -4.11 -4.90 5.00
N PHE A 50 -4.85 -6.01 4.97
CA PHE A 50 -4.73 -7.07 5.96
C PHE A 50 -3.33 -7.65 6.00
N ALA A 51 -2.82 -8.13 4.85
CA ALA A 51 -1.59 -8.92 4.80
C ALA A 51 -0.35 -8.14 5.23
N ASN A 52 -0.21 -6.87 4.82
CA ASN A 52 1.05 -6.13 4.93
C ASN A 52 0.90 -4.66 5.35
N GLY A 53 -0.30 -4.17 5.66
CA GLY A 53 -0.51 -2.75 5.92
C GLY A 53 -0.34 -2.38 7.39
N TRP A 54 0.61 -1.49 7.72
CA TRP A 54 0.63 -0.74 8.97
C TRP A 54 -0.44 0.34 8.95
N LEU A 55 -0.97 0.71 10.09
CA LEU A 55 -1.99 1.76 10.22
C LEU A 55 -1.34 3.11 10.57
N GLY A 56 -1.50 4.11 9.71
CA GLY A 56 -1.16 5.50 10.01
C GLY A 56 -2.15 6.11 11.00
N LEU A 57 -1.70 7.00 11.85
CA LEU A 57 -2.52 7.59 12.92
C LEU A 57 -3.02 9.02 12.62
N GLU A 58 -2.76 9.53 11.42
CA GLU A 58 -3.31 10.82 10.95
C GLU A 58 -4.41 10.60 9.93
N THR A 59 -4.12 9.80 8.88
CA THR A 59 -5.09 9.51 7.82
C THR A 59 -5.89 8.24 8.06
N PHE A 60 -5.44 7.39 9.00
CA PHE A 60 -5.91 6.01 9.18
C PHE A 60 -5.82 5.19 7.89
N GLY A 61 -4.86 5.55 7.05
CA GLY A 61 -4.47 4.84 5.85
C GLY A 61 -3.44 3.75 6.13
N ARG A 62 -3.07 3.00 5.09
CA ARG A 62 -2.13 1.88 5.18
C ARG A 62 -0.82 2.15 4.48
N VAL A 63 0.26 1.59 5.00
CA VAL A 63 1.62 1.69 4.45
C VAL A 63 2.34 0.35 4.61
N THR A 64 3.18 0.00 3.65
CA THR A 64 3.92 -1.28 3.64
C THR A 64 5.12 -1.24 4.58
N PHE A 65 5.85 -0.13 4.62
CA PHE A 65 7.09 0.02 5.37
C PHE A 65 7.00 1.13 6.41
N VAL A 66 7.58 0.86 7.57
CA VAL A 66 7.77 1.87 8.60
C VAL A 66 9.23 1.90 9.05
N ALA A 67 9.69 3.06 9.48
CA ALA A 67 11.03 3.24 10.05
C ALA A 67 10.94 3.60 11.54
N VAL A 68 11.71 2.92 12.36
CA VAL A 68 11.81 3.22 13.80
C VAL A 68 12.32 4.64 14.02
N THR A 69 11.68 5.36 14.92
CA THR A 69 11.99 6.76 15.20
C THR A 69 11.68 7.11 16.66
N GLN A 70 12.37 8.10 17.21
CA GLN A 70 12.12 8.59 18.55
C GLN A 70 10.89 9.49 18.58
N ALA A 71 9.96 9.22 19.50
CA ALA A 71 8.76 10.03 19.73
C ALA A 71 8.85 10.76 21.06
N GLU A 72 8.41 12.00 21.08
CA GLU A 72 8.31 12.82 22.30
C GLU A 72 7.02 12.48 23.06
N ALA A 73 7.03 12.71 24.38
CA ALA A 73 5.87 12.40 25.24
C ALA A 73 4.58 13.14 24.80
N SER A 74 4.71 14.37 24.32
CA SER A 74 3.58 15.15 23.81
C SER A 74 3.00 14.60 22.52
N GLU A 75 3.83 14.00 21.65
CA GLU A 75 3.39 13.31 20.44
C GLU A 75 2.60 12.05 20.82
N ILE A 76 3.11 11.26 21.77
CA ILE A 76 2.42 10.05 22.26
C ILE A 76 1.02 10.40 22.79
N GLU A 77 0.90 11.46 23.61
CA GLU A 77 -0.40 11.88 24.14
C GLU A 77 -1.37 12.30 23.02
N ALA A 78 -0.88 13.04 22.03
CA ALA A 78 -1.69 13.44 20.89
C ALA A 78 -2.17 12.23 20.06
N LEU A 79 -1.31 11.22 19.89
CA LEU A 79 -1.65 9.98 19.18
C LEU A 79 -2.68 9.14 19.97
N GLU A 80 -2.57 9.05 21.30
CA GLU A 80 -3.57 8.39 22.13
C GLU A 80 -4.96 9.03 21.95
N ILE A 81 -5.01 10.35 21.93
CA ILE A 81 -6.27 11.07 21.76
C ILE A 81 -6.83 10.85 20.36
N ALA A 82 -6.00 10.94 19.32
CA ALA A 82 -6.42 10.74 17.94
C ALA A 82 -6.97 9.32 17.72
N LEU A 83 -6.28 8.30 18.23
CA LEU A 83 -6.71 6.91 18.12
C LEU A 83 -7.97 6.64 18.94
N ALA A 84 -8.08 7.20 20.15
CA ALA A 84 -9.28 7.10 20.96
C ALA A 84 -10.49 7.74 20.26
N GLN A 85 -10.30 8.90 19.61
CA GLN A 85 -11.35 9.54 18.82
C GLN A 85 -11.77 8.68 17.61
N HIS A 86 -10.82 8.00 16.98
CA HIS A 86 -11.10 7.04 15.92
C HIS A 86 -11.96 5.87 16.42
N PHE A 87 -11.67 5.34 17.60
CA PHE A 87 -12.50 4.29 18.22
C PHE A 87 -13.91 4.77 18.53
N VAL A 88 -14.10 6.01 18.97
CA VAL A 88 -15.44 6.58 19.16
C VAL A 88 -16.19 6.68 17.84
N THR A 89 -15.51 7.14 16.79
CA THR A 89 -16.15 7.42 15.50
C THR A 89 -16.53 6.15 14.73
N TYR A 90 -15.67 5.12 14.76
CA TYR A 90 -15.80 3.96 13.87
C TYR A 90 -16.01 2.62 14.58
N TYR A 91 -15.72 2.53 15.89
CA TYR A 91 -15.77 1.27 16.63
C TYR A 91 -16.75 1.29 17.80
N GLY A 92 -17.54 2.35 17.91
CA GLY A 92 -18.63 2.41 18.89
C GLY A 92 -18.18 2.60 20.34
N ALA A 93 -16.95 3.09 20.56
CA ALA A 93 -16.52 3.45 21.91
C ALA A 93 -17.41 4.58 22.47
N PRO A 94 -17.82 4.53 23.74
CA PRO A 94 -18.80 5.46 24.29
C PRO A 94 -18.27 6.88 24.47
N SER A 95 -16.96 7.05 24.70
CA SER A 95 -16.28 8.34 24.80
C SER A 95 -14.77 8.21 24.57
N VAL A 96 -14.11 9.33 24.35
CA VAL A 96 -12.64 9.39 24.22
C VAL A 96 -11.97 8.90 25.50
N GLU A 97 -12.48 9.30 26.68
CA GLU A 97 -11.94 8.89 27.96
C GLU A 97 -12.00 7.36 28.15
N ALA A 98 -13.12 6.75 27.75
CA ALA A 98 -13.29 5.29 27.79
C ALA A 98 -12.39 4.56 26.80
N ALA A 99 -12.11 5.14 25.64
CA ALA A 99 -11.29 4.56 24.60
C ALA A 99 -9.77 4.75 24.80
N ARG A 100 -9.35 5.79 25.54
CA ARG A 100 -7.91 6.11 25.74
C ARG A 100 -7.08 4.95 26.31
N PRO A 101 -7.53 4.14 27.27
CA PRO A 101 -6.75 2.99 27.74
C PRO A 101 -6.41 2.01 26.62
N VAL A 102 -7.37 1.69 25.75
CA VAL A 102 -7.17 0.79 24.61
C VAL A 102 -6.24 1.44 23.55
N ALA A 103 -6.45 2.71 23.26
CA ALA A 103 -5.56 3.47 22.36
C ALA A 103 -4.11 3.50 22.87
N ARG A 104 -3.93 3.69 24.16
CA ARG A 104 -2.61 3.64 24.80
C ARG A 104 -1.96 2.26 24.68
N GLU A 105 -2.74 1.21 24.88
CA GLU A 105 -2.26 -0.17 24.75
C GLU A 105 -1.76 -0.48 23.35
N GLU A 106 -2.46 -0.05 22.30
CA GLU A 106 -2.04 -0.19 20.91
C GLU A 106 -0.74 0.56 20.59
N ILE A 107 -0.61 1.80 21.09
CA ILE A 107 0.61 2.61 20.93
C ILE A 107 1.77 2.01 21.71
N PHE A 108 1.52 1.54 22.93
CA PHE A 108 2.53 0.91 23.79
C PHE A 108 3.06 -0.39 23.14
N HIS A 109 2.19 -1.18 22.57
CA HIS A 109 2.54 -2.39 21.81
C HIS A 109 3.52 -2.08 20.67
N MET A 110 3.26 -0.99 19.94
CA MET A 110 4.20 -0.53 18.90
C MET A 110 5.52 -0.04 19.49
N GLY A 111 5.46 0.60 20.65
CA GLY A 111 6.66 1.02 21.39
C GLY A 111 7.54 -0.16 21.79
N ASP A 112 6.95 -1.21 22.35
CA ASP A 112 7.65 -2.43 22.72
C ASP A 112 8.29 -3.11 21.50
N LEU A 113 7.57 -3.14 20.38
CA LEU A 113 8.10 -3.68 19.13
C LEU A 113 9.33 -2.90 18.63
N CYS A 114 9.34 -1.59 18.82
CA CYS A 114 10.43 -0.71 18.37
C CYS A 114 11.62 -0.64 19.36
N GLU A 115 11.45 -1.05 20.62
CA GLU A 115 12.40 -0.76 21.69
C GLU A 115 13.80 -1.31 21.42
N ASP A 116 13.89 -2.55 20.91
CA ASP A 116 15.14 -3.24 20.65
C ASP A 116 15.77 -2.87 19.29
N HIS A 117 15.16 -1.96 18.53
CA HIS A 117 15.65 -1.57 17.22
C HIS A 117 16.25 -0.16 17.22
N ASP A 118 17.32 0.01 16.45
CA ASP A 118 17.92 1.32 16.26
C ASP A 118 17.02 2.25 15.42
N PRO A 119 17.09 3.59 15.62
CA PRO A 119 16.44 4.54 14.74
C PRO A 119 16.78 4.28 13.25
N ASN A 120 15.81 4.45 12.38
CA ASN A 120 15.84 4.14 10.94
C ASN A 120 15.85 2.65 10.59
N THR A 121 15.73 1.73 11.55
CA THR A 121 15.43 0.33 11.24
C THR A 121 14.09 0.23 10.52
N LEU A 122 14.08 -0.46 9.38
CA LEU A 122 12.87 -0.70 8.60
C LEU A 122 12.15 -1.94 9.08
N LEU A 123 10.82 -1.82 9.24
CA LEU A 123 9.96 -2.90 9.67
C LEU A 123 8.86 -3.15 8.66
N THR A 124 8.50 -4.42 8.48
CA THR A 124 7.29 -4.88 7.80
C THR A 124 6.45 -5.73 8.71
N VAL A 125 5.15 -5.81 8.42
CA VAL A 125 4.21 -6.72 9.08
C VAL A 125 3.69 -7.72 8.07
N VAL A 126 3.50 -8.95 8.53
CA VAL A 126 2.81 -10.01 7.79
C VAL A 126 1.71 -10.57 8.68
N ARG A 127 0.49 -10.62 8.16
CA ARG A 127 -0.67 -11.17 8.88
C ARG A 127 -1.23 -12.37 8.16
N GLU A 128 -1.69 -13.31 8.95
CA GLU A 128 -2.39 -14.51 8.51
C GLU A 128 -3.66 -14.69 9.34
N LEU A 129 -4.74 -15.09 8.67
CA LEU A 129 -5.95 -15.49 9.33
C LEU A 129 -5.83 -16.96 9.74
N SER A 130 -6.15 -17.27 10.99
CA SER A 130 -6.18 -18.62 11.54
C SER A 130 -7.47 -18.89 12.28
N ASP A 131 -7.74 -20.14 12.63
CA ASP A 131 -8.90 -20.52 13.45
C ASP A 131 -8.92 -19.84 14.83
N ALA A 132 -7.74 -19.41 15.31
CA ALA A 132 -7.59 -18.69 16.58
C ALA A 132 -7.66 -17.16 16.43
N GLY A 133 -7.90 -16.65 15.22
CA GLY A 133 -7.92 -15.22 14.90
C GLY A 133 -6.72 -14.77 14.05
N VAL A 134 -6.46 -13.48 14.07
CA VAL A 134 -5.37 -12.86 13.31
C VAL A 134 -4.03 -13.13 14.00
N ARG A 135 -3.07 -13.61 13.23
CA ARG A 135 -1.67 -13.76 13.65
C ARG A 135 -0.82 -12.72 12.95
N GLU A 136 0.05 -12.06 13.71
CA GLU A 136 0.98 -11.06 13.20
C GLU A 136 2.42 -11.54 13.36
N ALA A 137 3.24 -11.26 12.37
CA ALA A 137 4.70 -11.39 12.43
C ALA A 137 5.35 -10.12 11.92
N PHE A 138 6.38 -9.67 12.60
CA PHE A 138 7.13 -8.46 12.27
C PHE A 138 8.52 -8.84 11.81
N ARG A 139 9.03 -8.14 10.79
CA ARG A 139 10.34 -8.41 10.21
C ARG A 139 11.12 -7.13 10.05
N VAL A 140 12.39 -7.19 10.44
CA VAL A 140 13.37 -6.17 10.11
C VAL A 140 13.83 -6.38 8.67
N ILE A 141 13.93 -5.28 7.91
CA ILE A 141 14.48 -5.28 6.57
C ILE A 141 15.77 -4.46 6.58
N GLU A 142 16.85 -5.10 6.17
CA GLU A 142 18.10 -4.40 5.94
C GLU A 142 18.05 -3.71 4.58
N ALA A 143 18.50 -2.44 4.53
CA ALA A 143 18.39 -1.59 3.35
C ALA A 143 19.08 -2.19 2.10
N ASP A 144 20.12 -3.00 2.31
CA ASP A 144 20.85 -3.68 1.25
C ASP A 144 20.12 -4.93 0.70
N GLN A 145 19.09 -5.41 1.40
CA GLN A 145 18.31 -6.60 1.03
C GLN A 145 16.90 -6.26 0.54
N ALA A 146 16.57 -4.99 0.46
CA ALA A 146 15.27 -4.53 -0.01
C ALA A 146 15.11 -4.73 -1.53
N ASP A 147 15.08 -5.99 -1.97
CA ASP A 147 14.47 -6.34 -3.24
C ASP A 147 12.96 -6.18 -3.10
N LEU A 148 12.48 -4.99 -3.43
CA LEU A 148 11.08 -4.57 -3.30
C LEU A 148 10.13 -5.48 -4.09
N SER A 149 10.65 -6.26 -5.05
CA SER A 149 9.87 -7.23 -5.83
C SER A 149 9.32 -8.39 -5.00
N GLN A 150 9.94 -8.70 -3.85
CA GLN A 150 9.48 -9.79 -2.97
C GLN A 150 8.25 -9.40 -2.13
N PHE A 151 7.94 -8.12 -2.03
CA PHE A 151 6.81 -7.61 -1.24
C PHE A 151 5.57 -7.31 -2.10
N ALA A 152 5.70 -7.37 -3.41
CA ALA A 152 4.55 -7.40 -4.29
C ALA A 152 3.86 -8.76 -4.15
N VAL A 153 2.74 -8.81 -3.45
CA VAL A 153 1.83 -9.95 -3.53
C VAL A 153 1.36 -9.99 -4.98
N HIS A 154 1.72 -11.05 -5.71
CA HIS A 154 1.35 -11.25 -7.10
C HIS A 154 -0.18 -11.19 -7.26
N GLY A 155 -0.69 -10.00 -7.53
CA GLY A 155 -1.91 -9.85 -8.27
C GLY A 155 -1.48 -9.73 -9.72
N ASP A 156 -2.08 -10.51 -10.61
CA ASP A 156 -1.80 -10.59 -12.04
C ASP A 156 -1.58 -9.21 -12.67
N ALA A 157 -0.33 -8.76 -12.70
CA ALA A 157 0.08 -7.65 -13.54
C ALA A 157 0.57 -8.28 -14.86
N GLU A 158 -0.22 -8.17 -15.89
CA GLU A 158 0.23 -8.51 -17.24
C GLU A 158 1.51 -7.73 -17.56
N PRO A 159 2.51 -8.37 -18.17
CA PRO A 159 3.74 -7.69 -18.52
C PRO A 159 3.45 -6.60 -19.55
N LEU A 160 3.81 -5.36 -19.25
CA LEU A 160 3.83 -4.27 -20.21
C LEU A 160 4.73 -4.68 -21.38
N HIS A 161 4.14 -4.89 -22.54
CA HIS A 161 4.86 -5.10 -23.78
C HIS A 161 5.70 -3.83 -24.07
N ALA A 162 7.01 -3.97 -23.97
CA ALA A 162 7.94 -2.97 -24.46
C ALA A 162 7.75 -2.86 -25.98
N HIS A 163 7.22 -1.74 -26.44
CA HIS A 163 7.26 -1.38 -27.83
C HIS A 163 8.68 -0.95 -28.18
N ASP A 164 9.41 -1.86 -28.78
CA ASP A 164 10.70 -1.58 -29.42
C ASP A 164 10.44 -0.75 -30.68
N HIS A 165 10.70 0.55 -30.61
CA HIS A 165 10.77 1.42 -31.75
C HIS A 165 12.18 1.38 -32.35
N GLY A 166 12.47 0.35 -33.11
CA GLY A 166 13.64 0.31 -33.97
C GLY A 166 13.48 1.32 -35.11
N HIS A 167 14.15 2.45 -35.01
CA HIS A 167 14.38 3.35 -36.13
C HIS A 167 15.53 2.79 -36.97
N ASP A 168 15.20 2.15 -38.08
CA ASP A 168 16.17 1.83 -39.11
C ASP A 168 16.05 2.88 -40.23
N HIS A 169 17.09 3.70 -40.37
CA HIS A 169 17.28 4.62 -41.48
C HIS A 169 18.07 3.90 -42.59
N GLY A 170 17.36 3.32 -43.54
CA GLY A 170 17.96 2.80 -44.78
C GLY A 170 17.67 3.72 -45.96
N HIS A 171 18.67 4.50 -46.42
CA HIS A 171 18.64 5.16 -47.71
C HIS A 171 18.88 4.14 -48.81
N GLY A 172 17.97 4.12 -49.77
CA GLY A 172 18.17 3.37 -51.02
C GLY A 172 17.42 4.02 -52.19
N HIS A 173 18.21 4.69 -53.07
CA HIS A 173 17.76 5.17 -54.36
C HIS A 173 17.49 4.00 -55.30
N GLY A 174 16.46 4.17 -56.18
CA GLY A 174 16.21 3.28 -57.28
C GLY A 174 14.99 3.72 -58.08
N ASP A 175 15.24 4.43 -59.16
CA ASP A 175 14.29 4.75 -60.23
C ASP A 175 13.76 3.47 -60.89
N ASP A 176 12.50 3.39 -61.30
CA ASP A 176 12.13 3.12 -62.65
C ASP A 176 10.60 3.14 -62.90
N HIS A 177 10.27 3.43 -64.16
CA HIS A 177 8.99 3.74 -64.77
C HIS A 177 8.02 2.55 -64.90
N GLY A 178 6.72 2.88 -65.00
CA GLY A 178 5.74 1.90 -65.50
C GLY A 178 4.30 2.40 -65.48
N ASP A 179 3.82 2.81 -66.62
CA ASP A 179 2.51 3.27 -67.03
C ASP A 179 1.35 2.31 -66.74
N GLY A 180 0.15 2.92 -66.57
CA GLY A 180 -1.06 2.37 -67.21
C GLY A 180 -2.29 2.15 -66.31
N PRO A 181 -3.46 2.44 -66.84
CA PRO A 181 -4.61 2.92 -66.09
C PRO A 181 -5.78 1.91 -66.00
N GLY A 182 -6.75 2.20 -65.18
CA GLY A 182 -8.06 1.54 -65.25
C GLY A 182 -8.88 1.63 -64.00
N GLN A 183 -9.82 2.57 -64.00
CA GLN A 183 -11.26 2.40 -63.90
C GLN A 183 -11.75 1.47 -62.79
N GLY A 184 -12.62 1.80 -61.86
CA GLY A 184 -13.79 2.63 -61.91
C GLY A 184 -14.84 2.03 -60.95
N HIS A 185 -15.76 2.88 -60.56
CA HIS A 185 -17.08 2.60 -59.96
C HIS A 185 -17.19 2.31 -58.47
N VAL A 186 -17.74 3.22 -57.66
CA VAL A 186 -19.05 3.90 -57.56
C VAL A 186 -20.09 3.11 -56.74
N HIS A 187 -20.68 3.87 -55.82
CA HIS A 187 -21.94 3.74 -55.06
C HIS A 187 -21.97 2.85 -53.81
N GLY A 188 -22.25 3.34 -52.62
CA GLY A 188 -23.30 4.21 -52.07
C GLY A 188 -24.51 3.42 -51.62
N PRO A 189 -25.44 4.06 -50.89
CA PRO A 189 -25.50 4.12 -49.45
C PRO A 189 -26.77 3.41 -48.90
N GLY A 190 -27.01 3.40 -47.62
CA GLY A 190 -28.32 3.00 -47.08
C GLY A 190 -28.23 2.44 -45.66
N CYS A 191 -28.54 3.21 -44.71
CA CYS A 191 -29.78 3.40 -43.98
C CYS A 191 -30.21 2.29 -43.02
N LYS A 192 -30.27 2.71 -41.73
CA LYS A 192 -31.34 2.48 -40.75
C LYS A 192 -31.71 1.04 -40.35
N HIS A 193 -31.49 0.71 -39.11
CA HIS A 193 -32.51 0.70 -38.03
C HIS A 193 -31.81 0.60 -36.70
#